data_fdf07d13e370e04db866e3b1d7f7d33a
#
_entry.id   fdf07d13e370e04db866e3b1d7f7d33a
#
_cell.length_a   1.000
_cell.length_b   1.000
_cell.length_c   1.000
_cell.angle_alpha   90.00
_cell.angle_beta   90.00
_cell.angle_gamma   90.00
#
_symmetry.space_group_name_H-M   'P 1'
#
loop_
_entity.id
_entity.type
_entity.pdbx_description
1 polymer ?
#
loop_
_entity_poly.entity_id
_entity_poly.type
_entity_poly.pdbx_seq_one_letter_code
_entity_poly.pdbx_strand_id
1 'polypeptide(L)'
;MPAPPRRADATENRARIIEAARAVIANSDELKLNAIAKRAGVGQGTLYRHFPAREDLFAEVYRQDVDELVAAAPVLLSEHDPIEALSRWFDRVADYAQVKRGVFAAVEVAVWQDLSARSLGPIGDAVTTLLDAGKVDGTIRPDVDARDVILLIGYLTRIDHAEWDARARHLLDIILDGLRRRE
;
A
#
# COMPACT_ATOMS: atom_id res chain seq x y z
N MET A 1 -28.75 5.00 31.44
CA MET A 1 -28.29 4.02 30.45
C MET A 1 -27.69 4.78 29.27
N PRO A 2 -26.44 4.55 28.86
CA PRO A 2 -25.90 5.18 27.69
C PRO A 2 -26.62 4.64 26.44
N ALA A 3 -26.90 5.53 25.48
CA ALA A 3 -27.53 5.19 24.20
C ALA A 3 -26.65 4.17 23.43
N PRO A 4 -27.23 3.25 22.64
CA PRO A 4 -26.44 2.32 21.83
C PRO A 4 -25.58 3.12 20.86
N PRO A 5 -24.33 2.66 20.60
CA PRO A 5 -23.43 3.35 19.68
C PRO A 5 -24.10 3.50 18.33
N ARG A 6 -24.17 4.72 17.83
CA ARG A 6 -24.73 5.02 16.51
C ARG A 6 -23.87 4.32 15.45
N ARG A 7 -24.47 3.91 14.32
CA ARG A 7 -23.73 3.32 13.17
C ARG A 7 -22.51 4.15 12.76
N ALA A 8 -22.59 5.47 12.92
CA ALA A 8 -21.50 6.40 12.70
C ALA A 8 -20.30 6.13 13.62
N ASP A 9 -20.53 5.91 14.93
CA ASP A 9 -19.45 5.63 15.90
C ASP A 9 -18.75 4.30 15.61
N ALA A 10 -19.48 3.30 15.11
CA ALA A 10 -18.90 2.01 14.73
C ALA A 10 -18.01 2.14 13.49
N THR A 11 -18.46 2.88 12.47
CA THR A 11 -17.65 3.13 11.25
C THR A 11 -16.40 3.93 11.58
N GLU A 12 -16.50 4.97 12.41
CA GLU A 12 -15.37 5.77 12.85
C GLU A 12 -14.36 4.95 13.68
N ASN A 13 -14.85 4.13 14.61
CA ASN A 13 -13.98 3.23 15.37
C ASN A 13 -13.24 2.25 14.48
N ARG A 14 -13.92 1.69 13.46
CA ARG A 14 -13.30 0.78 12.49
C ARG A 14 -12.20 1.47 11.71
N ALA A 15 -12.43 2.67 11.20
CA ALA A 15 -11.44 3.47 10.48
C ALA A 15 -10.21 3.77 11.36
N ARG A 16 -10.42 4.21 12.62
CA ARG A 16 -9.34 4.47 13.58
C ARG A 16 -8.50 3.22 13.89
N ILE A 17 -9.13 2.05 13.98
CA ILE A 17 -8.42 0.78 14.20
C ILE A 17 -7.54 0.44 13.00
N ILE A 18 -8.04 0.59 11.78
CA ILE A 18 -7.29 0.31 10.55
C ILE A 18 -6.08 1.25 10.43
N GLU A 19 -6.29 2.55 10.63
CA GLU A 19 -5.21 3.54 10.58
C GLU A 19 -4.14 3.30 11.66
N ALA A 20 -4.55 2.97 12.88
CA ALA A 20 -3.63 2.59 13.94
C ALA A 20 -2.86 1.31 13.61
N ALA A 21 -3.51 0.33 12.97
CA ALA A 21 -2.85 -0.91 12.53
C ALA A 21 -1.84 -0.63 11.42
N ARG A 22 -2.20 0.18 10.40
CA ARG A 22 -1.28 0.62 9.33
C ARG A 22 0.00 1.23 9.93
N ALA A 23 -0.15 2.16 10.86
CA ALA A 23 0.98 2.83 11.48
C ALA A 23 1.85 1.88 12.34
N VAL A 24 1.26 0.88 13.00
CA VAL A 24 2.02 -0.14 13.76
C VAL A 24 2.75 -1.08 12.81
N ILE A 25 2.10 -1.52 11.72
CA ILE A 25 2.68 -2.40 10.70
C ILE A 25 3.91 -1.74 10.03
N ALA A 26 3.81 -0.45 9.70
CA ALA A 26 4.89 0.28 9.04
C ALA A 26 6.12 0.51 9.94
N ASN A 27 5.93 0.61 11.25
CA ASN A 27 6.97 1.09 12.18
C ASN A 27 7.43 0.07 13.22
N SER A 28 6.94 -1.17 13.20
CA SER A 28 7.25 -2.15 14.25
C SER A 28 7.36 -3.56 13.72
N ASP A 29 8.42 -4.26 14.13
CA ASP A 29 8.58 -5.69 13.89
C ASP A 29 7.65 -6.53 14.79
N GLU A 30 7.06 -5.93 15.83
CA GLU A 30 6.20 -6.60 16.81
C GLU A 30 4.75 -6.13 16.69
N LEU A 31 3.94 -6.87 15.95
CA LEU A 31 2.54 -6.53 15.66
C LEU A 31 1.61 -6.99 16.80
N LYS A 32 1.52 -6.18 17.86
CA LYS A 32 0.65 -6.44 19.03
C LYS A 32 -0.69 -5.74 18.89
N LEU A 33 -1.79 -6.51 18.92
CA LEU A 33 -3.16 -5.96 18.90
C LEU A 33 -3.44 -4.96 20.03
N ASN A 34 -2.80 -5.15 21.20
CA ASN A 34 -2.92 -4.22 22.32
C ASN A 34 -2.35 -2.83 22.01
N ALA A 35 -1.23 -2.77 21.27
CA ALA A 35 -0.64 -1.51 20.82
C ALA A 35 -1.57 -0.81 19.81
N ILE A 36 -2.17 -1.58 18.91
CA ILE A 36 -3.14 -1.07 17.94
C ILE A 36 -4.39 -0.51 18.65
N ALA A 37 -4.99 -1.24 19.59
CA ALA A 37 -6.15 -0.79 20.34
C ALA A 37 -5.85 0.50 21.12
N LYS A 38 -4.71 0.56 21.81
CA LYS A 38 -4.25 1.76 22.53
C LYS A 38 -4.08 2.95 21.59
N ARG A 39 -3.41 2.76 20.43
CA ARG A 39 -3.19 3.82 19.44
C ARG A 39 -4.51 4.31 18.82
N ALA A 40 -5.45 3.40 18.56
CA ALA A 40 -6.77 3.72 18.03
C ALA A 40 -7.70 4.40 19.07
N GLY A 41 -7.31 4.44 20.35
CA GLY A 41 -8.14 4.97 21.43
C GLY A 41 -9.40 4.13 21.71
N VAL A 42 -9.31 2.80 21.48
CA VAL A 42 -10.44 1.87 21.72
C VAL A 42 -10.05 0.78 22.71
N GLY A 43 -11.06 0.21 23.39
CA GLY A 43 -10.84 -0.97 24.21
C GLY A 43 -10.63 -2.24 23.36
N GLN A 44 -9.89 -3.22 23.90
CA GLN A 44 -9.66 -4.51 23.22
C GLN A 44 -10.97 -5.18 22.78
N GLY A 45 -12.00 -5.19 23.64
CA GLY A 45 -13.31 -5.76 23.30
C GLY A 45 -13.98 -5.05 22.11
N THR A 46 -13.70 -3.77 21.88
CA THR A 46 -14.16 -3.04 20.70
C THR A 46 -13.40 -3.46 19.47
N LEU A 47 -12.07 -3.60 19.56
CA LEU A 47 -11.24 -4.09 18.48
C LEU A 47 -11.69 -5.48 18.02
N TYR A 48 -11.85 -6.44 18.94
CA TYR A 48 -12.27 -7.80 18.59
C TYR A 48 -13.71 -7.90 18.06
N ARG A 49 -14.59 -6.94 18.40
CA ARG A 49 -15.92 -6.88 17.77
C ARG A 49 -15.88 -6.45 16.32
N HIS A 50 -14.90 -5.62 15.94
CA HIS A 50 -14.70 -5.20 14.53
C HIS A 50 -13.87 -6.20 13.73
N PHE A 51 -12.88 -6.83 14.37
CA PHE A 51 -11.95 -7.75 13.78
C PHE A 51 -11.76 -8.95 14.70
N PRO A 52 -12.59 -10.01 14.54
CA PRO A 52 -12.54 -11.21 15.39
C PRO A 52 -11.19 -11.94 15.37
N ALA A 53 -10.52 -11.95 14.20
CA ALA A 53 -9.16 -12.44 14.04
C ALA A 53 -8.20 -11.29 13.68
N ARG A 54 -6.94 -11.42 14.07
CA ARG A 54 -5.89 -10.45 13.71
C ARG A 54 -5.66 -10.40 12.19
N GLU A 55 -5.80 -11.54 11.55
CA GLU A 55 -5.67 -11.74 10.11
C GLU A 55 -6.69 -10.91 9.34
N ASP A 56 -7.93 -10.80 9.85
CA ASP A 56 -9.00 -9.97 9.27
C ASP A 56 -8.61 -8.49 9.25
N LEU A 57 -7.99 -8.02 10.36
CA LEU A 57 -7.52 -6.64 10.45
C LEU A 57 -6.39 -6.37 9.47
N PHE A 58 -5.40 -7.26 9.40
CA PHE A 58 -4.25 -7.05 8.51
C PHE A 58 -4.62 -7.19 7.03
N ALA A 59 -5.51 -8.13 6.70
CA ALA A 59 -6.07 -8.25 5.37
C ALA A 59 -6.84 -6.99 4.93
N GLU A 60 -7.56 -6.37 5.87
CA GLU A 60 -8.28 -5.13 5.60
C GLU A 60 -7.35 -3.94 5.39
N VAL A 61 -6.30 -3.80 6.22
CA VAL A 61 -5.25 -2.78 6.03
C VAL A 61 -4.63 -2.92 4.64
N TYR A 62 -4.20 -4.12 4.29
CA TYR A 62 -3.58 -4.39 2.99
C TYR A 62 -4.51 -4.06 1.82
N ARG A 63 -5.80 -4.43 1.92
CA ARG A 63 -6.78 -4.16 0.86
C ARG A 63 -6.98 -2.66 0.66
N GLN A 64 -7.11 -1.89 1.75
CA GLN A 64 -7.25 -0.43 1.66
C GLN A 64 -6.02 0.23 1.04
N ASP A 65 -4.82 -0.21 1.41
CA ASP A 65 -3.58 0.32 0.83
C ASP A 65 -3.48 0.02 -0.69
N VAL A 66 -3.94 -1.15 -1.12
CA VAL A 66 -4.04 -1.47 -2.56
C VAL A 66 -5.05 -0.56 -3.25
N ASP A 67 -6.24 -0.39 -2.67
CA ASP A 67 -7.30 0.45 -3.23
C ASP A 67 -6.84 1.91 -3.34
N GLU A 68 -6.18 2.45 -2.32
CA GLU A 68 -5.60 3.80 -2.31
C GLU A 68 -4.51 3.96 -3.37
N LEU A 69 -3.62 2.97 -3.50
CA LEU A 69 -2.55 2.97 -4.50
C LEU A 69 -3.11 2.96 -5.94
N VAL A 70 -4.12 2.13 -6.18
CA VAL A 70 -4.79 2.03 -7.48
C VAL A 70 -5.54 3.33 -7.82
N ALA A 71 -6.31 3.85 -6.87
CA ALA A 71 -7.09 5.08 -7.05
C ALA A 71 -6.20 6.31 -7.29
N ALA A 72 -4.96 6.29 -6.81
CA ALA A 72 -4.03 7.40 -6.98
C ALA A 72 -3.59 7.62 -8.43
N ALA A 73 -3.50 6.58 -9.25
CA ALA A 73 -2.95 6.70 -10.61
C ALA A 73 -3.74 7.68 -11.50
N PRO A 74 -5.06 7.57 -11.69
CA PRO A 74 -5.81 8.53 -12.49
C PRO A 74 -5.85 9.94 -11.87
N VAL A 75 -5.84 10.07 -10.54
CA VAL A 75 -5.81 11.38 -9.86
C VAL A 75 -4.50 12.08 -10.18
N LEU A 76 -3.36 11.40 -10.00
CA LEU A 76 -2.05 11.98 -10.28
C LEU A 76 -1.89 12.40 -11.74
N LEU A 77 -2.43 11.62 -12.70
CA LEU A 77 -2.42 11.97 -14.12
C LEU A 77 -3.31 13.16 -14.44
N SER A 78 -4.33 13.44 -13.65
CA SER A 78 -5.17 14.64 -13.83
C SER A 78 -4.51 15.93 -13.32
N GLU A 79 -3.51 15.81 -12.45
CA GLU A 79 -2.86 16.93 -11.75
C GLU A 79 -1.44 17.20 -12.24
N HIS A 80 -0.77 16.23 -12.86
CA HIS A 80 0.64 16.26 -13.21
C HIS A 80 0.89 15.68 -14.60
N ASP A 81 2.04 16.03 -15.21
CA ASP A 81 2.52 15.34 -16.39
C ASP A 81 2.83 13.85 -16.10
N PRO A 82 2.86 12.96 -17.12
CA PRO A 82 2.94 11.52 -16.89
C PRO A 82 4.16 11.06 -16.10
N ILE A 83 5.33 11.68 -16.28
CA ILE A 83 6.55 11.26 -15.58
C ILE A 83 6.52 11.72 -14.11
N GLU A 84 6.00 12.89 -13.83
CA GLU A 84 5.80 13.38 -12.47
C GLU A 84 4.69 12.59 -11.76
N ALA A 85 3.60 12.25 -12.46
CA ALA A 85 2.54 11.39 -11.94
C ALA A 85 3.09 10.01 -11.53
N LEU A 86 3.94 9.39 -12.38
CA LEU A 86 4.59 8.12 -12.08
C LEU A 86 5.55 8.23 -10.90
N SER A 87 6.34 9.31 -10.81
CA SER A 87 7.24 9.59 -9.69
C SER A 87 6.47 9.66 -8.36
N ARG A 88 5.39 10.43 -8.31
CA ARG A 88 4.53 10.55 -7.13
C ARG A 88 3.80 9.27 -6.79
N TRP A 89 3.47 8.47 -7.79
CA TRP A 89 2.90 7.16 -7.59
C TRP A 89 3.94 6.20 -6.96
N PHE A 90 5.21 6.29 -7.35
CA PHE A 90 6.31 5.54 -6.74
C PHE A 90 6.54 5.91 -5.26
N ASP A 91 6.34 7.18 -4.86
CA ASP A 91 6.35 7.53 -3.44
C ASP A 91 5.30 6.75 -2.64
N ARG A 92 4.08 6.60 -3.20
CA ARG A 92 3.03 5.78 -2.58
C ARG A 92 3.34 4.29 -2.59
N VAL A 93 4.04 3.81 -3.63
CA VAL A 93 4.54 2.41 -3.67
C VAL A 93 5.52 2.14 -2.53
N ALA A 94 6.37 3.09 -2.15
CA ALA A 94 7.27 2.93 -1.01
C ALA A 94 6.48 2.69 0.30
N ASP A 95 5.47 3.51 0.57
CA ASP A 95 4.61 3.36 1.75
C ASP A 95 3.84 2.02 1.72
N TYR A 96 3.23 1.69 0.59
CA TYR A 96 2.56 0.41 0.36
C TYR A 96 3.49 -0.80 0.59
N ALA A 97 4.73 -0.75 0.13
CA ALA A 97 5.66 -1.87 0.27
C ALA A 97 6.05 -2.13 1.73
N GLN A 98 6.08 -1.11 2.60
CA GLN A 98 6.27 -1.29 4.05
C GLN A 98 5.09 -2.05 4.66
N VAL A 99 3.86 -1.64 4.37
CA VAL A 99 2.66 -2.32 4.86
C VAL A 99 2.59 -3.75 4.33
N LYS A 100 2.85 -3.95 3.03
CA LYS A 100 2.90 -5.26 2.39
C LYS A 100 3.86 -6.21 3.10
N ARG A 101 5.08 -5.76 3.43
CA ARG A 101 6.07 -6.55 4.15
C ARG A 101 5.57 -6.95 5.55
N GLY A 102 5.03 -5.99 6.29
CA GLY A 102 4.52 -6.25 7.64
C GLY A 102 3.33 -7.19 7.66
N VAL A 103 2.38 -7.04 6.72
CA VAL A 103 1.25 -7.97 6.58
C VAL A 103 1.73 -9.36 6.19
N PHE A 104 2.65 -9.47 5.23
CA PHE A 104 3.24 -10.77 4.85
C PHE A 104 3.86 -11.51 6.03
N ALA A 105 4.55 -10.80 6.92
CA ALA A 105 5.15 -11.39 8.12
C ALA A 105 4.11 -11.78 9.20
N ALA A 106 2.89 -11.25 9.12
CA ALA A 106 1.88 -11.36 10.17
C ALA A 106 0.75 -12.33 9.88
N VAL A 107 0.52 -12.69 8.61
CA VAL A 107 -0.58 -13.56 8.19
C VAL A 107 -0.08 -14.92 7.72
N GLU A 108 -0.97 -15.92 7.74
CA GLU A 108 -0.65 -17.24 7.20
C GLU A 108 -0.40 -17.19 5.69
N VAL A 109 0.46 -18.09 5.20
CA VAL A 109 0.86 -18.16 3.78
C VAL A 109 -0.35 -18.24 2.84
N ALA A 110 -1.36 -19.03 3.18
CA ALA A 110 -2.57 -19.17 2.36
C ALA A 110 -3.37 -17.86 2.25
N VAL A 111 -3.51 -17.12 3.36
CA VAL A 111 -4.17 -15.80 3.38
C VAL A 111 -3.38 -14.81 2.54
N TRP A 112 -2.05 -14.84 2.68
CA TRP A 112 -1.19 -13.97 1.88
C TRP A 112 -1.28 -14.26 0.38
N GLN A 113 -1.31 -15.52 -0.03
CA GLN A 113 -1.43 -15.92 -1.44
C GLN A 113 -2.73 -15.39 -2.07
N ASP A 114 -3.86 -15.49 -1.37
CA ASP A 114 -5.15 -14.95 -1.82
C ASP A 114 -5.13 -13.42 -1.94
N LEU A 115 -4.63 -12.71 -0.93
CA LEU A 115 -4.50 -11.25 -0.93
C LEU A 115 -3.60 -10.77 -2.08
N SER A 116 -2.44 -11.40 -2.25
CA SER A 116 -1.48 -11.07 -3.29
C SER A 116 -2.05 -11.32 -4.69
N ALA A 117 -2.71 -12.45 -4.91
CA ALA A 117 -3.31 -12.77 -6.20
C ALA A 117 -4.38 -11.75 -6.63
N ARG A 118 -5.19 -11.27 -5.69
CA ARG A 118 -6.25 -10.28 -5.95
C ARG A 118 -5.72 -8.87 -6.21
N SER A 119 -4.54 -8.52 -5.68
CA SER A 119 -3.98 -7.18 -5.82
C SER A 119 -3.19 -6.96 -7.11
N LEU A 120 -2.63 -8.03 -7.70
CA LEU A 120 -1.75 -7.93 -8.87
C LEU A 120 -2.44 -7.36 -10.11
N GLY A 121 -3.69 -7.75 -10.39
CA GLY A 121 -4.46 -7.21 -11.51
C GLY A 121 -4.69 -5.71 -11.39
N PRO A 122 -5.38 -5.23 -10.34
CA PRO A 122 -5.64 -3.80 -10.14
C PRO A 122 -4.37 -2.93 -10.12
N ILE A 123 -3.29 -3.38 -9.47
CA ILE A 123 -2.01 -2.66 -9.47
C ILE A 123 -1.43 -2.63 -10.89
N GLY A 124 -1.52 -3.75 -11.64
CA GLY A 124 -1.07 -3.83 -13.03
C GLY A 124 -1.81 -2.85 -13.93
N ASP A 125 -3.12 -2.72 -13.77
CA ASP A 125 -3.95 -1.78 -14.53
C ASP A 125 -3.57 -0.32 -14.22
N ALA A 126 -3.31 0.00 -12.95
CA ALA A 126 -2.84 1.32 -12.54
C ALA A 126 -1.48 1.67 -13.16
N VAL A 127 -0.52 0.73 -13.13
CA VAL A 127 0.80 0.90 -13.78
C VAL A 127 0.64 1.05 -15.29
N THR A 128 -0.18 0.24 -15.93
CA THR A 128 -0.45 0.34 -17.38
C THR A 128 -0.96 1.73 -17.73
N THR A 129 -1.94 2.25 -16.96
CA THR A 129 -2.50 3.59 -17.17
C THR A 129 -1.41 4.69 -17.11
N LEU A 130 -0.51 4.62 -16.12
CA LEU A 130 0.59 5.58 -15.98
C LEU A 130 1.61 5.46 -17.11
N LEU A 131 2.01 4.23 -17.47
CA LEU A 131 2.96 4.00 -18.56
C LEU A 131 2.41 4.43 -19.92
N ASP A 132 1.16 4.12 -20.22
CA ASP A 132 0.54 4.46 -21.49
C ASP A 132 0.41 5.98 -21.68
N ALA A 133 0.08 6.72 -20.62
CA ALA A 133 0.09 8.18 -20.66
C ALA A 133 1.49 8.72 -21.00
N GLY A 134 2.55 8.21 -20.38
CA GLY A 134 3.93 8.65 -20.65
C GLY A 134 4.47 8.18 -22.02
N LYS A 135 3.99 7.04 -22.54
CA LYS A 135 4.33 6.59 -23.90
C LYS A 135 3.69 7.49 -24.95
N VAL A 136 2.43 7.89 -24.75
CA VAL A 136 1.72 8.83 -25.63
C VAL A 136 2.38 10.20 -25.61
N ASP A 137 2.77 10.67 -24.43
CA ASP A 137 3.49 11.93 -24.24
C ASP A 137 4.96 11.88 -24.75
N GLY A 138 5.49 10.69 -24.99
CA GLY A 138 6.87 10.48 -25.45
C GLY A 138 7.93 10.57 -24.34
N THR A 139 7.55 10.67 -23.07
CA THR A 139 8.47 10.73 -21.92
C THR A 139 8.91 9.36 -21.43
N ILE A 140 8.11 8.32 -21.66
CA ILE A 140 8.40 6.94 -21.28
C ILE A 140 8.76 6.12 -22.53
N ARG A 141 9.75 5.24 -22.36
CA ARG A 141 10.21 4.31 -23.43
C ARG A 141 9.09 3.33 -23.80
N PRO A 142 8.93 2.97 -25.10
CA PRO A 142 7.80 2.19 -25.57
C PRO A 142 7.89 0.69 -25.28
N ASP A 143 9.09 0.17 -24.98
CA ASP A 143 9.42 -1.25 -24.86
C ASP A 143 9.27 -1.80 -23.43
N VAL A 144 8.72 -1.03 -22.48
CA VAL A 144 8.44 -1.47 -21.12
C VAL A 144 6.94 -1.71 -20.92
N ASP A 145 6.59 -2.66 -20.08
CA ASP A 145 5.21 -2.94 -19.70
C ASP A 145 4.99 -2.92 -18.18
N ALA A 146 3.74 -3.07 -17.76
CA ALA A 146 3.39 -3.05 -16.33
C ALA A 146 4.04 -4.20 -15.57
N ARG A 147 4.28 -5.36 -16.21
CA ARG A 147 4.92 -6.50 -15.58
C ARG A 147 6.36 -6.22 -15.22
N ASP A 148 7.09 -5.51 -16.09
CA ASP A 148 8.47 -5.09 -15.82
C ASP A 148 8.54 -4.25 -14.55
N VAL A 149 7.67 -3.24 -14.46
CA VAL A 149 7.60 -2.34 -13.29
C VAL A 149 7.24 -3.13 -12.03
N ILE A 150 6.21 -3.99 -12.08
CA ILE A 150 5.78 -4.80 -10.93
C ILE A 150 6.90 -5.72 -10.43
N LEU A 151 7.66 -6.34 -11.32
CA LEU A 151 8.79 -7.18 -10.95
C LEU A 151 9.89 -6.36 -10.27
N LEU A 152 10.21 -5.17 -10.78
CA LEU A 152 11.23 -4.29 -10.22
C LEU A 152 10.84 -3.77 -8.84
N ILE A 153 9.63 -3.22 -8.70
CA ILE A 153 9.15 -2.70 -7.40
C ILE A 153 8.90 -3.82 -6.38
N GLY A 154 8.67 -5.04 -6.84
CA GLY A 154 8.50 -6.21 -5.98
C GLY A 154 9.69 -6.48 -5.07
N TYR A 155 10.90 -6.09 -5.47
CA TYR A 155 12.10 -6.23 -4.64
C TYR A 155 12.16 -5.28 -3.44
N LEU A 156 11.37 -4.21 -3.40
CA LEU A 156 11.32 -3.29 -2.26
C LEU A 156 11.00 -4.02 -0.95
N THR A 157 10.15 -5.04 -0.98
CA THR A 157 9.81 -5.82 0.22
C THR A 157 10.99 -6.60 0.82
N ARG A 158 12.12 -6.68 0.13
CA ARG A 158 13.36 -7.34 0.59
C ARG A 158 14.36 -6.39 1.24
N ILE A 159 14.09 -5.08 1.24
CA ILE A 159 14.94 -4.08 1.89
C ILE A 159 14.77 -4.22 3.39
N ASP A 160 15.87 -4.31 4.12
CA ASP A 160 15.84 -4.33 5.58
C ASP A 160 15.28 -3.03 6.15
N HIS A 161 14.61 -3.12 7.30
CA HIS A 161 14.01 -1.94 7.94
C HIS A 161 15.04 -0.84 8.23
N ALA A 162 16.25 -1.21 8.62
CA ALA A 162 17.34 -0.27 8.90
C ALA A 162 17.83 0.51 7.68
N GLU A 163 17.67 -0.04 6.47
CA GLU A 163 18.09 0.59 5.21
C GLU A 163 16.93 1.25 4.45
N TRP A 164 15.69 1.09 4.94
CA TRP A 164 14.49 1.47 4.20
C TRP A 164 14.49 2.92 3.73
N ASP A 165 14.68 3.87 4.65
CA ASP A 165 14.60 5.30 4.36
C ASP A 165 15.65 5.75 3.32
N ALA A 166 16.85 5.12 3.35
CA ALA A 166 17.93 5.45 2.43
C ALA A 166 17.79 4.75 1.06
N ARG A 167 17.18 3.56 1.02
CA ARG A 167 17.22 2.68 -0.15
C ARG A 167 15.94 2.69 -0.98
N ALA A 168 14.76 2.73 -0.34
CA ALA A 168 13.52 2.52 -1.06
C ALA A 168 13.29 3.60 -2.14
N ARG A 169 13.38 4.87 -1.77
CA ARG A 169 13.22 6.00 -2.72
C ARG A 169 14.31 6.00 -3.77
N HIS A 170 15.57 5.80 -3.36
CA HIS A 170 16.69 5.74 -4.30
C HIS A 170 16.53 4.66 -5.37
N LEU A 171 16.04 3.47 -5.01
CA LEU A 171 15.78 2.40 -5.98
C LEU A 171 14.61 2.75 -6.90
N LEU A 172 13.57 3.39 -6.38
CA LEU A 172 12.45 3.86 -7.19
C LEU A 172 12.88 4.96 -8.18
N ASP A 173 13.78 5.87 -7.77
CA ASP A 173 14.37 6.87 -8.67
C ASP A 173 15.18 6.22 -9.80
N ILE A 174 15.99 5.18 -9.48
CA ILE A 174 16.73 4.42 -10.50
C ILE A 174 15.77 3.75 -11.49
N ILE A 175 14.67 3.16 -10.99
CA ILE A 175 13.64 2.57 -11.85
C ILE A 175 13.02 3.65 -12.74
N LEU A 176 12.62 4.79 -12.17
CA LEU A 176 12.02 5.89 -12.91
C LEU A 176 12.93 6.40 -14.02
N ASP A 177 14.21 6.58 -13.73
CA ASP A 177 15.22 6.99 -14.74
C ASP A 177 15.39 5.93 -15.83
N GLY A 178 15.33 4.64 -15.48
CA GLY A 178 15.34 3.53 -16.44
C GLY A 178 14.12 3.47 -17.36
N LEU A 179 12.98 4.02 -16.92
CA LEU A 179 11.73 4.06 -17.70
C LEU A 179 11.68 5.26 -18.66
N ARG A 180 12.49 6.30 -18.43
CA ARG A 180 12.53 7.48 -19.30
C ARG A 180 12.95 7.11 -20.71
N ARG A 181 12.34 7.76 -21.71
CA ARG A 181 12.79 7.65 -23.09
C ARG A 181 14.19 8.28 -23.22
N ARG A 182 15.12 7.52 -23.79
CA ARG A 182 16.43 8.04 -24.17
C ARG A 182 16.31 8.69 -25.55
N GLU A 183 16.90 9.85 -25.71
CA GLU A 183 17.06 10.52 -27.02
C GLU A 183 17.92 9.67 -27.96
#